data_ed5d359848cb898538a7b3421c482d74
#
_entry.id   ed5d359848cb898538a7b3421c482d74
#
_cell.length_a   1.000
_cell.length_b   1.000
_cell.length_c   1.000
_cell.angle_alpha   90.00
_cell.angle_beta   90.00
_cell.angle_gamma   90.00
#
_symmetry.space_group_name_H-M   'P 1'
#
loop_
_entity.id
_entity.type
_entity.pdbx_description
1 polymer ?
#
loop_
_entity_poly.entity_id
_entity_poly.type
_entity_poly.pdbx_seq_one_letter_code
_entity_poly.pdbx_strand_id
1 'polypeptide(L)'
;MSAEVSTVPVAVRVSAKINLFLGVGRRGEVGYHPLATVFEAIGLHDVVAATVRTDDAITVTTSGEDADEVPDDWTNLAVRAADLLRCTRRHPHLGVDLHLDKAIPVAGGMAGGSADAAGAVLACSVAWGLDASAEELH
;
A
#
# COMPACT_ATOMS: atom_id res chain seq x y z
N MET A 1 -1.42 26.57 -19.99
CA MET A 1 -0.17 25.97 -19.48
C MET A 1 -0.49 24.54 -19.06
N SER A 2 0.05 23.58 -19.78
CA SER A 2 -0.03 22.17 -19.34
C SER A 2 0.89 22.05 -18.12
N ALA A 3 0.35 21.65 -16.98
CA ALA A 3 1.17 21.26 -15.83
C ALA A 3 2.04 20.09 -16.32
N GLU A 4 3.35 20.23 -16.30
CA GLU A 4 4.25 19.12 -16.56
C GLU A 4 3.96 18.06 -15.49
N VAL A 5 3.47 16.90 -15.95
CA VAL A 5 3.30 15.74 -15.10
C VAL A 5 4.69 15.34 -14.61
N SER A 6 4.93 15.45 -13.31
CA SER A 6 6.21 15.05 -12.74
C SER A 6 6.44 13.56 -13.01
N THR A 7 7.48 13.25 -13.78
CA THR A 7 7.90 11.88 -14.06
C THR A 7 8.79 11.31 -12.96
N VAL A 8 9.06 12.09 -11.92
CA VAL A 8 9.87 11.66 -10.79
C VAL A 8 9.01 10.82 -9.85
N PRO A 9 9.38 9.58 -9.54
CA PRO A 9 8.61 8.74 -8.64
C PRO A 9 8.63 9.29 -7.22
N VAL A 10 7.48 9.20 -6.54
CA VAL A 10 7.37 9.41 -5.10
C VAL A 10 7.56 8.06 -4.43
N ALA A 11 8.57 7.91 -3.58
CA ALA A 11 8.90 6.66 -2.90
C ALA A 11 8.63 6.75 -1.40
N VAL A 12 8.01 5.71 -0.86
CA VAL A 12 7.67 5.57 0.56
C VAL A 12 8.24 4.25 1.08
N ARG A 13 8.93 4.30 2.21
CA ARG A 13 9.39 3.09 2.93
C ARG A 13 8.30 2.64 3.88
N VAL A 14 7.98 1.35 3.85
CA VAL A 14 6.97 0.74 4.71
C VAL A 14 7.60 -0.40 5.50
N SER A 15 7.47 -0.35 6.81
CA SER A 15 8.11 -1.31 7.71
C SER A 15 7.27 -2.58 7.87
N ALA A 16 7.95 -3.72 8.00
CA ALA A 16 7.37 -4.92 8.54
C ALA A 16 6.99 -4.72 10.01
N LYS A 17 6.06 -5.53 10.48
CA LYS A 17 5.71 -5.62 11.90
C LYS A 17 5.90 -7.03 12.42
N ILE A 18 6.13 -7.15 13.70
CA ILE A 18 6.00 -8.40 14.45
C ILE A 18 4.97 -8.22 15.56
N ASN A 19 4.35 -9.31 15.98
CA ASN A 19 3.51 -9.32 17.16
C ASN A 19 4.38 -9.69 18.36
N LEU A 20 4.56 -8.77 19.29
CA LEU A 20 5.20 -9.05 20.59
C LEU A 20 4.25 -9.82 21.51
N PHE A 21 2.95 -9.57 21.34
CA PHE A 21 1.87 -10.29 22.01
C PHE A 21 0.69 -10.44 21.02
N LEU A 22 0.04 -11.59 21.05
CA LEU A 22 -1.19 -11.84 20.31
C LEU A 22 -2.12 -12.72 21.16
N GLY A 23 -3.18 -12.12 21.68
CA GLY A 23 -4.26 -12.82 22.35
C GLY A 23 -5.47 -12.93 21.42
N VAL A 24 -6.03 -14.12 21.29
CA VAL A 24 -7.24 -14.37 20.50
C VAL A 24 -8.38 -14.68 21.46
N GLY A 25 -9.42 -13.85 21.46
CA GLY A 25 -10.60 -14.05 22.26
C GLY A 25 -11.54 -15.12 21.71
N ARG A 26 -12.57 -15.48 22.46
CA ARG A 26 -13.60 -16.42 22.00
C ARG A 26 -14.34 -15.84 20.79
N ARG A 27 -14.74 -16.71 19.87
CA ARG A 27 -15.55 -16.34 18.73
C ARG A 27 -16.85 -15.66 19.17
N GLY A 28 -17.07 -14.42 18.74
CA GLY A 28 -18.31 -13.68 19.00
C GLY A 28 -19.46 -14.16 18.13
N GLU A 29 -20.67 -13.66 18.41
CA GLU A 29 -21.91 -14.01 17.70
C GLU A 29 -21.88 -13.69 16.19
N VAL A 30 -21.09 -12.69 15.77
CA VAL A 30 -20.87 -12.31 14.35
C VAL A 30 -19.75 -13.09 13.66
N GLY A 31 -19.20 -14.13 14.30
CA GLY A 31 -18.21 -15.01 13.66
C GLY A 31 -16.75 -14.53 13.69
N TYR A 32 -16.47 -13.37 14.29
CA TYR A 32 -15.12 -12.83 14.44
C TYR A 32 -14.57 -13.09 15.84
N HIS A 33 -13.24 -13.22 15.92
CA HIS A 33 -12.51 -13.32 17.19
C HIS A 33 -11.96 -11.93 17.55
N PRO A 34 -12.22 -11.39 18.73
CA PRO A 34 -11.52 -10.20 19.19
C PRO A 34 -10.04 -10.52 19.40
N LEU A 35 -9.18 -9.60 18.96
CA LEU A 35 -7.75 -9.72 19.07
C LEU A 35 -7.23 -8.68 20.07
N ALA A 36 -6.33 -9.09 20.94
CA ALA A 36 -5.48 -8.19 21.70
C ALA A 36 -4.04 -8.41 21.25
N THR A 37 -3.40 -7.37 20.75
CA THR A 37 -2.07 -7.50 20.18
C THR A 37 -1.21 -6.29 20.48
N VAL A 38 0.11 -6.52 20.62
CA VAL A 38 1.13 -5.48 20.63
C VAL A 38 1.99 -5.68 19.39
N PHE A 39 2.02 -4.69 18.53
CA PHE A 39 2.87 -4.68 17.34
C PHE A 39 4.17 -3.94 17.61
N GLU A 40 5.24 -4.40 17.00
CA GLU A 40 6.52 -3.70 16.89
C GLU A 40 6.89 -3.57 15.42
N ALA A 41 7.14 -2.35 14.96
CA ALA A 41 7.73 -2.11 13.66
C ALA A 41 9.22 -2.45 13.69
N ILE A 42 9.70 -3.18 12.69
CA ILE A 42 11.09 -3.61 12.62
C ILE A 42 11.82 -2.96 11.45
N GLY A 43 13.14 -3.03 11.44
CA GLY A 43 13.99 -2.40 10.42
C GLY A 43 13.92 -3.04 9.02
N LEU A 44 13.20 -4.15 8.87
CA LEU A 44 12.91 -4.75 7.56
C LEU A 44 11.78 -3.95 6.90
N HIS A 45 11.97 -3.54 5.64
CA HIS A 45 11.01 -2.67 4.97
C HIS A 45 10.96 -2.91 3.46
N ASP A 46 9.81 -2.68 2.87
CA ASP A 46 9.61 -2.54 1.44
C ASP A 46 9.68 -1.06 1.02
N VAL A 47 9.87 -0.82 -0.26
CA VAL A 47 9.74 0.52 -0.86
C VAL A 47 8.62 0.50 -1.89
N VAL A 48 7.67 1.41 -1.73
CA VAL A 48 6.58 1.63 -2.68
C VAL A 48 6.83 2.93 -3.42
N ALA A 49 7.00 2.87 -4.72
CA ALA A 49 7.18 4.03 -5.58
C ALA A 49 5.95 4.24 -6.47
N ALA A 50 5.52 5.49 -6.61
CA ALA A 50 4.39 5.89 -7.45
C ALA A 50 4.85 6.92 -8.49
N THR A 51 4.64 6.63 -9.76
CA THR A 51 4.91 7.54 -10.88
C THR A 51 3.59 7.87 -11.58
N VAL A 52 3.27 9.15 -11.69
CA VAL A 52 2.01 9.60 -12.32
C VAL A 52 2.01 9.22 -13.80
N ARG A 53 0.86 8.72 -14.28
CA ARG A 53 0.59 8.44 -15.69
C ARG A 53 -0.27 9.55 -16.30
N THR A 54 -0.22 9.65 -17.61
CA THR A 54 -1.07 10.58 -18.39
C THR A 54 -2.43 9.99 -18.76
N ASP A 55 -2.61 8.68 -18.59
CA ASP A 55 -3.88 7.96 -18.73
C ASP A 55 -4.47 7.59 -17.36
N ASP A 56 -5.57 6.87 -17.36
CA ASP A 56 -6.29 6.44 -16.15
C ASP A 56 -5.90 5.04 -15.63
N ALA A 57 -4.85 4.43 -16.19
CA ALA A 57 -4.43 3.09 -15.81
C ALA A 57 -3.70 3.11 -14.45
N ILE A 58 -3.92 2.06 -13.66
CA ILE A 58 -3.10 1.72 -12.49
C ILE A 58 -2.37 0.43 -12.82
N THR A 59 -1.04 0.48 -12.83
CA THR A 59 -0.19 -0.70 -13.06
C THR A 59 0.67 -0.97 -11.85
N VAL A 60 1.16 -2.19 -11.71
CA VAL A 60 2.10 -2.56 -10.65
C VAL A 60 3.19 -3.46 -11.21
N THR A 61 4.40 -3.20 -10.79
CA THR A 61 5.57 -4.05 -11.01
C THR A 61 6.23 -4.35 -9.67
N THR A 62 6.86 -5.50 -9.55
CA THR A 62 7.51 -5.93 -8.30
C THR A 62 8.92 -6.40 -8.56
N SER A 63 9.82 -6.08 -7.64
CA SER A 63 11.20 -6.57 -7.60
C SER A 63 11.57 -7.01 -6.17
N GLY A 64 12.70 -7.68 -6.01
CA GLY A 64 13.21 -8.09 -4.70
C GLY A 64 12.72 -9.45 -4.24
N GLU A 65 12.60 -9.62 -2.93
CA GLU A 65 12.25 -10.89 -2.27
C GLU A 65 10.84 -11.35 -2.65
N ASP A 66 10.71 -12.62 -3.03
CA ASP A 66 9.43 -13.26 -3.40
C ASP A 66 8.61 -12.46 -4.44
N ALA A 67 9.26 -11.69 -5.31
CA ALA A 67 8.58 -10.80 -6.25
C ALA A 67 7.62 -11.53 -7.20
N ASP A 68 7.93 -12.77 -7.54
CA ASP A 68 7.11 -13.66 -8.38
C ASP A 68 5.87 -14.21 -7.69
N GLU A 69 5.79 -14.12 -6.36
CA GLU A 69 4.61 -14.48 -5.58
C GLU A 69 3.63 -13.30 -5.39
N VAL A 70 4.04 -12.08 -5.76
CA VAL A 70 3.20 -10.88 -5.63
C VAL A 70 2.32 -10.73 -6.88
N PRO A 71 0.98 -10.63 -6.74
CA PRO A 71 0.11 -10.40 -7.89
C PRO A 71 0.47 -9.10 -8.63
N ASP A 72 0.46 -9.14 -9.96
CA ASP A 72 0.67 -7.99 -10.85
C ASP A 72 -0.63 -7.43 -11.44
N ASP A 73 -1.76 -7.82 -10.87
CA ASP A 73 -3.10 -7.48 -11.32
C ASP A 73 -3.91 -6.71 -10.25
N TRP A 74 -5.20 -6.53 -10.49
CA TRP A 74 -6.13 -5.83 -9.60
C TRP A 74 -6.32 -6.51 -8.22
N THR A 75 -5.88 -7.75 -8.02
CA THR A 75 -5.91 -8.43 -6.72
C THR A 75 -4.82 -7.94 -5.78
N ASN A 76 -3.80 -7.24 -6.31
CA ASN A 76 -2.75 -6.62 -5.51
C ASN A 76 -3.33 -5.54 -4.60
N LEU A 77 -3.01 -5.59 -3.31
CA LEU A 77 -3.55 -4.65 -2.32
C LEU A 77 -3.12 -3.21 -2.57
N ALA A 78 -1.90 -2.97 -3.08
CA ALA A 78 -1.43 -1.63 -3.43
C ALA A 78 -2.23 -1.03 -4.58
N VAL A 79 -2.55 -1.82 -5.62
CA VAL A 79 -3.41 -1.41 -6.74
C VAL A 79 -4.81 -1.05 -6.24
N ARG A 80 -5.40 -1.91 -5.41
CA ARG A 80 -6.73 -1.67 -4.84
C ARG A 80 -6.77 -0.43 -3.95
N ALA A 81 -5.72 -0.20 -3.17
CA ALA A 81 -5.60 0.97 -2.31
C ALA A 81 -5.51 2.27 -3.14
N ALA A 82 -4.72 2.28 -4.21
CA ALA A 82 -4.62 3.41 -5.11
C ALA A 82 -5.96 3.70 -5.81
N ASP A 83 -6.65 2.67 -6.30
CA ASP A 83 -7.97 2.82 -6.93
C ASP A 83 -9.02 3.34 -5.96
N LEU A 84 -9.06 2.80 -4.74
CA LEU A 84 -9.95 3.28 -3.69
C LEU A 84 -9.70 4.76 -3.35
N LEU A 85 -8.43 5.17 -3.25
CA LEU A 85 -8.06 6.55 -2.98
C LEU A 85 -8.58 7.50 -4.05
N ARG A 86 -8.31 7.24 -5.34
CA ARG A 86 -8.76 8.11 -6.44
C ARG A 86 -10.28 8.18 -6.53
N CYS A 87 -10.98 7.06 -6.31
CA CYS A 87 -12.45 7.01 -6.30
C CYS A 87 -13.03 7.80 -5.13
N THR A 88 -12.51 7.63 -3.92
CA THR A 88 -12.95 8.34 -2.71
C THR A 88 -12.73 9.85 -2.86
N ARG A 89 -11.64 10.25 -3.50
CA ARG A 89 -11.32 11.66 -3.79
C ARG A 89 -12.02 12.22 -5.02
N ARG A 90 -12.85 11.44 -5.70
CA ARG A 90 -13.61 11.82 -6.90
C ARG A 90 -12.72 12.20 -8.10
N HIS A 91 -11.56 11.54 -8.21
CA HIS A 91 -10.61 11.70 -9.30
C HIS A 91 -10.35 10.38 -10.03
N PRO A 92 -11.38 9.69 -10.58
CA PRO A 92 -11.23 8.34 -11.14
C PRO A 92 -10.31 8.29 -12.38
N HIS A 93 -9.98 9.44 -12.96
CA HIS A 93 -9.12 9.57 -14.13
C HIS A 93 -7.62 9.60 -13.80
N LEU A 94 -7.24 9.63 -12.52
CA LEU A 94 -5.83 9.64 -12.15
C LEU A 94 -5.22 8.26 -12.32
N GLY A 95 -4.16 8.18 -13.11
CA GLY A 95 -3.38 6.97 -13.32
C GLY A 95 -2.03 6.98 -12.62
N VAL A 96 -1.49 5.81 -12.37
CA VAL A 96 -0.20 5.65 -11.69
C VAL A 96 0.47 4.33 -12.07
N ASP A 97 1.77 4.36 -12.23
CA ASP A 97 2.63 3.18 -12.22
C ASP A 97 3.17 3.00 -10.80
N LEU A 98 2.83 1.88 -10.17
CA LEU A 98 3.37 1.47 -8.88
C LEU A 98 4.55 0.53 -9.09
N HIS A 99 5.60 0.71 -8.29
CA HIS A 99 6.69 -0.24 -8.18
C HIS A 99 6.90 -0.63 -6.73
N LEU A 100 6.89 -1.94 -6.46
CA LEU A 100 7.11 -2.52 -5.13
C LEU A 100 8.50 -3.16 -5.11
N ASP A 101 9.41 -2.61 -4.33
CA ASP A 101 10.71 -3.24 -4.05
C ASP A 101 10.63 -3.97 -2.72
N LYS A 102 10.54 -5.31 -2.81
CA LYS A 102 10.22 -6.20 -1.69
C LYS A 102 11.47 -6.66 -0.95
N ALA A 103 11.42 -6.53 0.36
CA ALA A 103 12.33 -7.17 1.30
C ALA A 103 11.57 -7.92 2.41
N ILE A 104 10.29 -7.59 2.61
CA ILE A 104 9.40 -8.29 3.56
C ILE A 104 8.90 -9.57 2.88
N PRO A 105 9.20 -10.77 3.42
CA PRO A 105 8.75 -12.03 2.84
C PRO A 105 7.23 -12.09 2.66
N VAL A 106 6.80 -12.61 1.51
CA VAL A 106 5.38 -12.83 1.23
C VAL A 106 4.85 -13.95 2.16
N ALA A 107 3.64 -13.75 2.68
CA ALA A 107 3.00 -14.67 3.63
C ALA A 107 3.78 -14.94 4.93
N GLY A 108 4.80 -14.15 5.23
CA GLY A 108 5.63 -14.29 6.43
C GLY A 108 4.97 -13.87 7.75
N GLY A 109 3.70 -13.46 7.75
CA GLY A 109 3.01 -12.98 8.94
C GLY A 109 3.42 -11.57 9.40
N MET A 110 4.23 -10.87 8.61
CA MET A 110 4.79 -9.55 8.93
C MET A 110 4.02 -8.38 8.28
N ALA A 111 2.86 -8.66 7.70
CA ALA A 111 1.94 -7.71 7.09
C ALA A 111 2.51 -6.90 5.90
N GLY A 112 3.44 -7.47 5.11
CA GLY A 112 4.06 -6.80 3.97
C GLY A 112 3.05 -6.25 2.97
N GLY A 113 2.07 -7.04 2.53
CA GLY A 113 1.06 -6.57 1.58
C GLY A 113 0.17 -5.45 2.11
N SER A 114 -0.16 -5.44 3.41
CA SER A 114 -0.90 -4.35 4.04
C SER A 114 -0.03 -3.08 4.16
N ALA A 115 1.25 -3.24 4.45
CA ALA A 115 2.21 -2.14 4.48
C ALA A 115 2.37 -1.52 3.09
N ASP A 116 2.48 -2.34 2.04
CA ASP A 116 2.55 -1.89 0.65
C ASP A 116 1.29 -1.10 0.26
N ALA A 117 0.11 -1.56 0.66
CA ALA A 117 -1.15 -0.85 0.41
C ALA A 117 -1.17 0.53 1.09
N ALA A 118 -0.74 0.62 2.33
CA ALA A 118 -0.62 1.90 3.04
C ALA A 118 0.42 2.82 2.38
N GLY A 119 1.56 2.26 1.98
CA GLY A 119 2.59 2.96 1.22
C GLY A 119 2.07 3.50 -0.12
N ALA A 120 1.26 2.72 -0.84
CA ALA A 120 0.65 3.14 -2.09
C ALA A 120 -0.31 4.33 -1.89
N VAL A 121 -1.13 4.32 -0.83
CA VAL A 121 -2.01 5.46 -0.50
C VAL A 121 -1.18 6.73 -0.28
N LEU A 122 -0.11 6.66 0.51
CA LEU A 122 0.76 7.81 0.79
C LEU A 122 1.48 8.28 -0.47
N ALA A 123 2.11 7.37 -1.21
CA ALA A 123 2.85 7.71 -2.43
C ALA A 123 1.95 8.33 -3.49
N CYS A 124 0.76 7.75 -3.71
CA CYS A 124 -0.22 8.26 -4.66
C CYS A 124 -0.81 9.61 -4.23
N SER A 125 -1.11 9.81 -2.93
CA SER A 125 -1.56 11.11 -2.42
C SER A 125 -0.60 12.22 -2.77
N VAL A 126 0.69 11.99 -2.55
CA VAL A 126 1.73 12.98 -2.85
C VAL A 126 1.91 13.14 -4.37
N ALA A 127 2.01 12.02 -5.11
CA ALA A 127 2.24 12.04 -6.56
C ALA A 127 1.09 12.72 -7.31
N TRP A 128 -0.15 12.53 -6.90
CA TRP A 128 -1.33 13.15 -7.48
C TRP A 128 -1.64 14.55 -6.93
N GLY A 129 -0.87 15.03 -5.94
CA GLY A 129 -1.12 16.33 -5.30
C GLY A 129 -2.45 16.38 -4.54
N LEU A 130 -2.88 15.25 -3.97
CA LEU A 130 -4.09 15.17 -3.17
C LEU A 130 -3.76 15.55 -1.73
N ASP A 131 -4.43 16.58 -1.22
CA ASP A 131 -4.35 16.94 0.20
C ASP A 131 -5.10 15.88 1.02
N ALA A 132 -4.37 14.93 1.58
CA ALA A 132 -4.91 13.94 2.49
C ALA A 132 -4.36 14.17 3.89
N SER A 133 -5.24 14.50 4.83
CA SER A 133 -4.85 14.55 6.25
C SER A 133 -4.59 13.13 6.77
N ALA A 134 -3.77 13.02 7.83
CA ALA A 134 -3.50 11.72 8.46
C ALA A 134 -4.79 11.02 8.94
N GLU A 135 -5.82 11.78 9.33
CA GLU A 135 -7.13 11.26 9.75
C GLU A 135 -7.92 10.65 8.60
N GLU A 136 -7.73 11.14 7.37
CA GLU A 136 -8.43 10.63 6.17
C GLU A 136 -7.74 9.42 5.54
N LEU A 137 -6.51 9.10 5.97
CA LEU A 137 -5.72 7.96 5.51
C LEU A 137 -5.87 6.71 6.42
N HIS A 138 -6.66 6.82 7.50
CA HIS A 138 -6.94 5.73 8.46
C HIS A 138 -8.18 4.90 8.10
#